data_095aa203bc834b5960bededfba738292
#
_entry.id   095aa203bc834b5960bededfba738292
#
_cell.length_a   1.000
_cell.length_b   1.000
_cell.length_c   1.000
_cell.angle_alpha   90.00
_cell.angle_beta   90.00
_cell.angle_gamma   90.00
#
_symmetry.space_group_name_H-M   'P 1'
#
loop_
_entity.id
_entity.type
_entity.pdbx_description
1 polymer ?
#
loop_
_entity_poly.entity_id
_entity_poly.type
_entity_poly.pdbx_seq_one_letter_code
_entity_poly.pdbx_strand_id
1 'polypeptide(L)'
;MPWNLGRPGTYAPPVRESTALRVPPALSALLLLLLLSGLGLLWLELRHRLRPASPLQLVPGPFQVRRRSQGLEVSGEITIRNPHPRMEVFVPELRVEPVLLGRADVTEVQTQVRITPLHPDEEARPDGYWAAYIVKGRKSTAARLRLNLTGPAGVDLESLLDTLWIDLHWVNYGPFGRLWRRHGILMPLQKPEPVAAESAAWRQGDSCQVLPVRTHLLGVLDDPQQVLERYAGSLLQAGDVLTIGETPLAVMQGRYHHPSTVEPSMLARQLCRVFHPTSSLATACGLQTLIDIVGPARVLCAWLAGSALKLVGIKGGFYRLAGEQARLIDDVTGTTPPYDQTLVLGPDEPEAFCNRMASALGVGIAVVDVNDLGRVKVLAASRGCDEELLQRALRPNPAGNA
;
A
#
# COMPACT_ATOMS: atom_id res chain seq x y z
N MET A 1 104.67 -39.68 -8.88
CA MET A 1 103.89 -38.66 -8.13
C MET A 1 102.66 -38.28 -8.97
N PRO A 2 101.45 -38.63 -8.58
CA PRO A 2 100.25 -38.04 -9.20
C PRO A 2 99.55 -37.19 -8.22
N TRP A 3 99.11 -36.05 -8.66
CA TRP A 3 98.33 -35.02 -7.96
C TRP A 3 96.85 -35.45 -7.75
N ASN A 4 96.45 -35.39 -6.50
CA ASN A 4 95.09 -35.72 -6.13
C ASN A 4 94.23 -34.40 -6.10
N LEU A 5 93.37 -34.18 -7.09
CA LEU A 5 92.46 -33.06 -7.18
C LEU A 5 91.22 -33.36 -6.35
N GLY A 6 91.08 -32.73 -5.20
CA GLY A 6 89.88 -32.79 -4.40
C GLY A 6 88.65 -32.18 -5.09
N ARG A 7 87.54 -32.88 -5.02
CA ARG A 7 86.21 -32.41 -5.53
C ARG A 7 85.69 -31.27 -4.64
N PRO A 8 85.08 -30.21 -5.22
CA PRO A 8 84.42 -29.17 -4.41
C PRO A 8 83.15 -29.69 -3.79
N GLY A 9 83.03 -29.54 -2.49
CA GLY A 9 81.82 -29.87 -1.72
C GLY A 9 80.66 -28.89 -2.07
N THR A 10 79.54 -29.44 -2.47
CA THR A 10 78.31 -28.71 -2.68
C THR A 10 77.75 -28.33 -1.34
N TYR A 11 77.78 -27.02 -1.02
CA TYR A 11 77.10 -26.43 0.10
C TYR A 11 75.62 -26.34 -0.24
N ALA A 12 74.77 -27.18 0.40
CA ALA A 12 73.34 -27.02 0.38
C ALA A 12 72.96 -25.96 1.43
N PRO A 13 72.18 -24.93 1.08
CA PRO A 13 71.76 -23.95 2.07
C PRO A 13 70.80 -24.62 3.07
N PRO A 14 70.79 -24.20 4.37
CA PRO A 14 69.89 -24.77 5.37
C PRO A 14 68.41 -24.46 4.99
N VAL A 15 67.64 -25.53 4.88
CA VAL A 15 66.16 -25.42 4.76
C VAL A 15 65.67 -24.68 5.99
N ARG A 16 65.17 -23.44 5.81
CA ARG A 16 64.43 -22.73 6.83
C ARG A 16 63.18 -23.53 7.10
N GLU A 17 63.14 -24.30 8.15
CA GLU A 17 61.87 -24.82 8.72
C GLU A 17 61.01 -23.60 9.06
N SER A 18 59.91 -23.44 8.32
CA SER A 18 58.85 -22.49 8.66
C SER A 18 58.30 -22.92 10.01
N THR A 19 58.64 -22.19 11.05
CA THR A 19 57.98 -22.32 12.38
C THR A 19 56.53 -21.90 12.21
N ALA A 20 55.69 -22.80 11.69
CA ALA A 20 54.24 -22.64 11.76
C ALA A 20 53.87 -22.56 13.26
N LEU A 21 53.41 -21.39 13.70
CA LEU A 21 52.90 -21.18 15.04
C LEU A 21 51.79 -22.22 15.30
N ARG A 22 52.15 -23.31 15.97
CA ARG A 22 51.14 -24.32 16.41
C ARG A 22 50.33 -23.69 17.54
N VAL A 23 49.13 -23.20 17.19
CA VAL A 23 48.19 -22.73 18.17
C VAL A 23 47.84 -23.89 19.11
N PRO A 24 47.92 -23.71 20.46
CA PRO A 24 47.56 -24.76 21.39
C PRO A 24 46.14 -25.27 21.16
N PRO A 25 45.86 -26.56 21.24
CA PRO A 25 44.54 -27.12 20.93
C PRO A 25 43.42 -26.52 21.79
N ALA A 26 43.73 -26.16 23.02
CA ALA A 26 42.79 -25.46 23.94
C ALA A 26 42.42 -24.06 23.40
N LEU A 27 43.41 -23.31 22.86
CA LEU A 27 43.14 -21.99 22.28
C LEU A 27 42.37 -22.11 20.96
N SER A 28 42.66 -23.11 20.14
CA SER A 28 41.90 -23.39 18.91
C SER A 28 40.44 -23.74 19.19
N ALA A 29 40.20 -24.55 20.23
CA ALA A 29 38.85 -24.91 20.68
C ALA A 29 38.09 -23.68 21.20
N LEU A 30 38.76 -22.82 21.99
CA LEU A 30 38.16 -21.56 22.47
C LEU A 30 37.79 -20.63 21.30
N LEU A 31 38.71 -20.44 20.34
CA LEU A 31 38.47 -19.61 19.18
C LEU A 31 37.30 -20.14 18.30
N LEU A 32 37.23 -21.47 18.14
CA LEU A 32 36.12 -22.11 17.44
C LEU A 32 34.79 -21.88 18.17
N LEU A 33 34.76 -22.02 19.49
CA LEU A 33 33.57 -21.76 20.29
C LEU A 33 33.11 -20.31 20.19
N LEU A 34 34.04 -19.35 20.24
CA LEU A 34 33.75 -17.92 20.08
C LEU A 34 33.19 -17.63 18.67
N LEU A 35 33.79 -18.23 17.64
CA LEU A 35 33.33 -18.09 16.25
C LEU A 35 31.92 -18.64 16.08
N LEU A 36 31.64 -19.85 16.57
CA LEU A 36 30.33 -20.48 16.49
C LEU A 36 29.27 -19.67 17.28
N SER A 37 29.65 -19.15 18.45
CA SER A 37 28.79 -18.27 19.25
C SER A 37 28.50 -16.98 18.49
N GLY A 38 29.51 -16.34 17.87
CA GLY A 38 29.37 -15.15 17.07
C GLY A 38 28.47 -15.37 15.83
N LEU A 39 28.65 -16.51 15.14
CA LEU A 39 27.82 -16.89 14.02
C LEU A 39 26.37 -17.17 14.47
N GLY A 40 26.17 -17.79 15.63
CA GLY A 40 24.86 -18.01 16.22
C GLY A 40 24.15 -16.69 16.56
N LEU A 41 24.86 -15.76 17.18
CA LEU A 41 24.32 -14.41 17.48
C LEU A 41 24.00 -13.64 16.19
N LEU A 42 24.89 -13.68 15.20
CA LEU A 42 24.66 -13.05 13.90
C LEU A 42 23.42 -13.65 13.20
N TRP A 43 23.26 -14.97 13.24
CA TRP A 43 22.10 -15.65 12.67
C TRP A 43 20.81 -15.26 13.41
N LEU A 44 20.82 -15.17 14.74
CA LEU A 44 19.68 -14.72 15.54
C LEU A 44 19.30 -13.28 15.20
N GLU A 45 20.30 -12.39 15.11
CA GLU A 45 20.10 -10.99 14.75
C GLU A 45 19.54 -10.85 13.33
N LEU A 46 20.11 -11.57 12.37
CA LEU A 46 19.63 -11.56 11.00
C LEU A 46 18.19 -12.09 10.91
N ARG A 47 17.92 -13.20 11.59
CA ARG A 47 16.57 -13.78 11.67
C ARG A 47 15.57 -12.81 12.32
N HIS A 48 15.99 -12.06 13.34
CA HIS A 48 15.16 -11.03 13.96
C HIS A 48 14.87 -9.90 12.99
N ARG A 49 15.87 -9.35 12.32
CA ARG A 49 15.72 -8.26 11.33
C ARG A 49 14.90 -8.61 10.10
N LEU A 50 14.91 -9.89 9.71
CA LEU A 50 14.11 -10.38 8.58
C LEU A 50 12.64 -10.67 8.95
N ARG A 51 12.25 -10.54 10.22
CA ARG A 51 10.84 -10.68 10.61
C ARG A 51 10.06 -9.43 10.20
N PRO A 52 8.82 -9.57 9.73
CA PRO A 52 7.96 -8.41 9.54
C PRO A 52 7.66 -7.77 10.89
N ALA A 53 7.81 -6.45 10.97
CA ALA A 53 7.52 -5.72 12.20
C ALA A 53 6.02 -5.77 12.57
N SER A 54 5.16 -5.81 11.54
CA SER A 54 3.71 -5.92 11.69
C SER A 54 3.13 -6.77 10.57
N PRO A 55 2.85 -8.07 10.79
CA PRO A 55 2.20 -8.90 9.79
C PRO A 55 0.69 -8.71 9.74
N LEU A 56 0.09 -7.99 10.69
CA LEU A 56 -1.37 -7.85 10.78
C LEU A 56 -1.93 -7.04 9.62
N GLN A 57 -3.00 -7.55 9.05
CA GLN A 57 -3.81 -6.92 8.01
C GLN A 57 -5.18 -6.59 8.57
N LEU A 58 -5.62 -5.36 8.37
CA LEU A 58 -6.96 -4.93 8.71
C LEU A 58 -7.84 -5.06 7.45
N VAL A 59 -8.91 -5.82 7.58
CA VAL A 59 -9.86 -6.10 6.50
C VAL A 59 -11.23 -5.59 6.93
N PRO A 60 -11.78 -4.55 6.28
CA PRO A 60 -13.14 -4.10 6.56
C PRO A 60 -14.15 -5.13 6.05
N GLY A 61 -15.18 -5.36 6.87
CA GLY A 61 -16.40 -6.06 6.47
C GLY A 61 -17.45 -5.06 5.95
N PRO A 62 -18.69 -5.51 5.77
CA PRO A 62 -19.77 -4.63 5.34
C PRO A 62 -20.11 -3.60 6.40
N PHE A 63 -20.34 -2.36 5.97
CA PHE A 63 -20.82 -1.26 6.78
C PHE A 63 -22.22 -0.85 6.34
N GLN A 64 -23.01 -0.35 7.29
CA GLN A 64 -24.40 0.10 7.08
C GLN A 64 -24.62 1.44 7.76
N VAL A 65 -25.39 2.29 7.12
CA VAL A 65 -25.90 3.55 7.69
C VAL A 65 -27.37 3.38 8.01
N ARG A 66 -27.77 3.80 9.20
CA ARG A 66 -29.17 3.80 9.63
C ARG A 66 -29.55 5.19 10.16
N ARG A 67 -30.66 5.71 9.68
CA ARG A 67 -31.24 6.92 10.27
C ARG A 67 -31.76 6.63 11.67
N ARG A 68 -31.55 7.56 12.57
CA ARG A 68 -32.08 7.61 13.94
C ARG A 68 -32.88 8.88 14.10
N SER A 69 -33.71 8.96 15.16
CA SER A 69 -34.54 10.14 15.44
C SER A 69 -33.74 11.44 15.62
N GLN A 70 -32.46 11.35 15.99
CA GLN A 70 -31.62 12.52 16.25
C GLN A 70 -30.25 12.42 15.52
N GLY A 71 -30.16 11.68 14.40
CA GLY A 71 -28.93 11.59 13.67
C GLY A 71 -28.75 10.32 12.86
N LEU A 72 -27.50 9.91 12.68
CA LEU A 72 -27.11 8.74 11.91
C LEU A 72 -26.35 7.73 12.78
N GLU A 73 -26.62 6.46 12.58
CA GLU A 73 -25.82 5.37 13.12
C GLU A 73 -25.09 4.67 11.97
N VAL A 74 -23.75 4.66 12.03
CA VAL A 74 -22.91 3.88 11.15
C VAL A 74 -22.42 2.66 11.91
N SER A 75 -22.63 1.47 11.37
CA SER A 75 -22.21 0.22 12.01
C SER A 75 -21.58 -0.73 11.00
N GLY A 76 -20.51 -1.42 11.41
CA GLY A 76 -19.81 -2.39 10.58
C GLY A 76 -18.84 -3.23 11.40
N GLU A 77 -18.18 -4.15 10.74
CA GLU A 77 -17.20 -5.01 11.37
C GLU A 77 -15.85 -4.86 10.67
N ILE A 78 -14.78 -4.95 11.45
CA ILE A 78 -13.42 -5.03 10.96
C ILE A 78 -12.78 -6.33 11.43
N THR A 79 -11.99 -6.94 10.58
CA THR A 79 -11.22 -8.14 10.90
C THR A 79 -9.74 -7.80 10.93
N ILE A 80 -9.05 -8.16 12.00
CA ILE A 80 -7.60 -8.09 12.14
C ILE A 80 -7.05 -9.48 11.88
N ARG A 81 -6.46 -9.70 10.73
CA ARG A 81 -5.95 -10.98 10.28
C ARG A 81 -4.44 -11.04 10.40
N ASN A 82 -3.92 -12.14 10.89
CA ASN A 82 -2.49 -12.46 10.89
C ASN A 82 -2.16 -13.50 9.80
N PRO A 83 -1.65 -13.09 8.64
CA PRO A 83 -1.28 -14.02 7.58
C PRO A 83 0.02 -14.78 7.88
N HIS A 84 0.82 -14.33 8.84
CA HIS A 84 2.09 -14.95 9.16
C HIS A 84 1.89 -16.37 9.76
N PRO A 85 2.65 -17.39 9.32
CA PRO A 85 2.37 -18.77 9.73
C PRO A 85 2.72 -19.10 11.20
N ARG A 86 3.66 -18.38 11.81
CA ARG A 86 4.23 -18.74 13.12
C ARG A 86 4.36 -17.57 14.10
N MET A 87 4.20 -16.34 13.66
CA MET A 87 4.36 -15.17 14.51
C MET A 87 3.03 -14.86 15.19
N GLU A 88 3.07 -14.70 16.50
CA GLU A 88 1.95 -14.22 17.29
C GLU A 88 2.14 -12.72 17.53
N VAL A 89 1.06 -11.96 17.46
CA VAL A 89 1.07 -10.52 17.67
C VAL A 89 -0.02 -10.15 18.64
N PHE A 90 0.35 -9.40 19.67
CA PHE A 90 -0.58 -8.87 20.65
C PHE A 90 -1.19 -7.57 20.12
N VAL A 91 -2.49 -7.42 20.28
CA VAL A 91 -3.24 -6.20 20.00
C VAL A 91 -3.83 -5.68 21.31
N PRO A 92 -3.04 -4.97 22.13
CA PRO A 92 -3.48 -4.47 23.44
C PRO A 92 -4.45 -3.30 23.34
N GLU A 93 -4.45 -2.57 22.23
CA GLU A 93 -5.32 -1.40 22.02
C GLU A 93 -5.87 -1.34 20.62
N LEU A 94 -7.13 -0.94 20.52
CA LEU A 94 -7.80 -0.53 19.30
C LEU A 94 -8.60 0.73 19.61
N ARG A 95 -8.42 1.78 18.80
CA ARG A 95 -9.14 3.04 18.89
C ARG A 95 -9.71 3.40 17.53
N VAL A 96 -10.79 4.15 17.53
CA VAL A 96 -11.44 4.65 16.33
C VAL A 96 -11.70 6.15 16.50
N GLU A 97 -11.21 6.92 15.53
CA GLU A 97 -11.41 8.37 15.49
C GLU A 97 -12.17 8.70 14.19
N PRO A 98 -13.46 9.10 14.30
CA PRO A 98 -14.23 9.50 13.13
C PRO A 98 -13.84 10.90 12.68
N VAL A 99 -13.56 11.07 11.39
CA VAL A 99 -13.35 12.36 10.72
C VAL A 99 -14.51 12.59 9.77
N LEU A 100 -15.29 13.64 10.03
CA LEU A 100 -16.42 14.01 9.22
C LEU A 100 -15.99 14.91 8.07
N LEU A 101 -16.42 14.59 6.86
CA LEU A 101 -16.22 15.38 5.66
C LEU A 101 -17.59 15.81 5.12
N GLY A 102 -17.76 17.10 4.91
CA GLY A 102 -19.03 17.67 4.46
C GLY A 102 -18.81 18.95 3.67
N ARG A 103 -19.89 19.47 3.12
CA ARG A 103 -19.88 20.72 2.31
C ARG A 103 -20.03 21.97 3.15
N ALA A 104 -20.32 21.82 4.43
CA ALA A 104 -20.49 22.91 5.36
C ALA A 104 -19.76 22.60 6.66
N ASP A 105 -19.83 23.53 7.64
CA ASP A 105 -19.22 23.37 8.94
C ASP A 105 -19.86 22.16 9.68
N VAL A 106 -19.02 21.22 10.08
CA VAL A 106 -19.42 19.99 10.79
C VAL A 106 -19.00 19.99 12.26
N THR A 107 -18.47 21.10 12.77
CA THR A 107 -17.92 21.22 14.14
C THR A 107 -18.96 21.00 15.24
N GLU A 108 -20.23 21.25 14.96
CA GLU A 108 -21.33 21.00 15.92
C GLU A 108 -21.84 19.56 15.92
N VAL A 109 -21.37 18.72 15.01
CA VAL A 109 -21.76 17.31 14.96
C VAL A 109 -20.99 16.52 16.01
N GLN A 110 -21.72 15.98 16.97
CA GLN A 110 -21.15 15.13 18.02
C GLN A 110 -21.03 13.70 17.51
N THR A 111 -19.91 13.07 17.83
CA THR A 111 -19.65 11.68 17.47
C THR A 111 -19.45 10.84 18.73
N GLN A 112 -20.16 9.71 18.80
CA GLN A 112 -19.97 8.73 19.86
C GLN A 112 -19.58 7.39 19.24
N VAL A 113 -18.42 6.88 19.64
CA VAL A 113 -17.88 5.62 19.13
C VAL A 113 -17.99 4.53 20.16
N ARG A 114 -18.48 3.36 19.74
CA ARG A 114 -18.46 2.13 20.54
C ARG A 114 -17.78 1.03 19.76
N ILE A 115 -16.77 0.42 20.37
CA ILE A 115 -16.04 -0.74 19.85
C ILE A 115 -16.49 -1.94 20.67
N THR A 116 -16.92 -3.01 20.01
CA THR A 116 -17.26 -4.28 20.66
C THR A 116 -16.27 -5.33 20.17
N PRO A 117 -15.40 -5.86 21.03
CA PRO A 117 -14.49 -6.95 20.65
C PRO A 117 -15.29 -8.20 20.24
N LEU A 118 -14.84 -8.88 19.21
CA LEU A 118 -15.39 -10.16 18.74
C LEU A 118 -14.24 -11.17 18.67
N HIS A 119 -13.65 -11.45 19.85
CA HIS A 119 -12.58 -12.41 19.95
C HIS A 119 -13.16 -13.83 19.82
N PRO A 120 -12.52 -14.75 19.05
CA PRO A 120 -13.10 -16.08 18.77
C PRO A 120 -13.28 -16.97 20.00
N ASP A 121 -12.47 -16.77 21.03
CA ASP A 121 -12.37 -17.61 22.24
C ASP A 121 -12.73 -16.85 23.54
N GLU A 122 -13.23 -15.62 23.43
CA GLU A 122 -13.65 -14.80 24.57
C GLU A 122 -14.99 -14.12 24.31
N GLU A 123 -15.87 -14.08 25.29
CA GLU A 123 -17.10 -13.31 25.19
C GLU A 123 -16.84 -11.82 25.31
N ALA A 124 -17.59 -11.04 24.51
CA ALA A 124 -17.48 -9.59 24.56
C ALA A 124 -17.92 -9.07 25.93
N ARG A 125 -17.11 -8.23 26.55
CA ARG A 125 -17.43 -7.58 27.83
C ARG A 125 -18.62 -6.62 27.67
N PRO A 126 -19.53 -6.58 28.64
CA PRO A 126 -20.70 -5.66 28.60
C PRO A 126 -20.31 -4.19 28.55
N ASP A 127 -19.17 -3.83 29.16
CA ASP A 127 -18.64 -2.46 29.19
C ASP A 127 -18.00 -2.02 27.86
N GLY A 128 -17.82 -2.95 26.90
CA GLY A 128 -17.18 -2.67 25.61
C GLY A 128 -15.66 -2.45 25.69
N TYR A 129 -15.05 -2.78 26.84
CA TYR A 129 -13.60 -2.65 26.99
C TYR A 129 -12.87 -3.60 26.04
N TRP A 130 -11.92 -3.07 25.26
CA TRP A 130 -11.02 -3.87 24.44
C TRP A 130 -10.00 -4.60 25.32
N ALA A 131 -10.20 -5.90 25.52
CA ALA A 131 -9.18 -6.72 26.16
C ALA A 131 -8.01 -6.95 25.20
N ALA A 132 -6.79 -6.94 25.74
CA ALA A 132 -5.60 -7.25 24.94
C ALA A 132 -5.69 -8.68 24.38
N TYR A 133 -5.63 -8.81 23.06
CA TYR A 133 -5.83 -10.11 22.41
C TYR A 133 -4.59 -10.54 21.62
N ILE A 134 -4.32 -11.86 21.62
CA ILE A 134 -3.20 -12.46 20.87
C ILE A 134 -3.73 -13.00 19.56
N VAL A 135 -3.36 -12.37 18.45
CA VAL A 135 -3.66 -12.88 17.11
C VAL A 135 -2.59 -13.89 16.70
N LYS A 136 -2.90 -15.15 16.86
CA LYS A 136 -2.00 -16.27 16.52
C LYS A 136 -1.76 -16.35 15.02
N GLY A 137 -0.69 -17.00 14.61
CA GLY A 137 -0.38 -17.20 13.19
C GLY A 137 -1.52 -17.87 12.42
N ARG A 138 -1.84 -17.34 11.23
CA ARG A 138 -2.97 -17.76 10.37
C ARG A 138 -4.36 -17.65 11.01
N LYS A 139 -4.49 -16.88 12.08
CA LYS A 139 -5.75 -16.61 12.77
C LYS A 139 -6.13 -15.16 12.62
N SER A 140 -7.33 -14.83 13.04
CA SER A 140 -7.88 -13.47 13.04
C SER A 140 -8.68 -13.24 14.30
N THR A 141 -8.87 -11.95 14.60
CA THR A 141 -9.89 -11.46 15.52
C THR A 141 -10.70 -10.40 14.82
N ALA A 142 -11.82 -10.00 15.40
CA ALA A 142 -12.68 -8.98 14.82
C ALA A 142 -13.15 -7.97 15.88
N ALA A 143 -13.65 -6.84 15.40
CA ALA A 143 -14.32 -5.85 16.20
C ALA A 143 -15.56 -5.33 15.46
N ARG A 144 -16.66 -5.17 16.19
CA ARG A 144 -17.83 -4.45 15.69
C ARG A 144 -17.73 -2.99 16.11
N LEU A 145 -17.84 -2.11 15.12
CA LEU A 145 -17.83 -0.67 15.27
C LEU A 145 -19.24 -0.14 15.19
N ARG A 146 -19.57 0.78 16.08
CA ARG A 146 -20.81 1.55 16.03
C ARG A 146 -20.48 3.01 16.30
N LEU A 147 -20.82 3.86 15.36
CA LEU A 147 -20.59 5.30 15.41
C LEU A 147 -21.96 5.99 15.35
N ASN A 148 -22.29 6.72 16.39
CA ASN A 148 -23.51 7.54 16.43
C ASN A 148 -23.10 8.99 16.15
N LEU A 149 -23.72 9.56 15.13
CA LEU A 149 -23.53 10.96 14.71
C LEU A 149 -24.80 11.72 15.09
N THR A 150 -24.66 12.74 15.91
CA THR A 150 -25.77 13.55 16.38
C THR A 150 -25.50 15.00 16.01
N GLY A 151 -26.42 15.62 15.28
CA GLY A 151 -26.33 17.02 14.87
C GLY A 151 -27.18 17.96 15.71
N PRO A 152 -27.11 19.26 15.45
CA PRO A 152 -27.99 20.26 16.02
C PRO A 152 -29.46 19.94 15.71
N ALA A 153 -30.34 20.39 16.61
CA ALA A 153 -31.77 20.18 16.40
C ALA A 153 -32.27 20.81 15.09
N GLY A 154 -33.00 20.04 14.30
CA GLY A 154 -33.57 20.49 13.03
C GLY A 154 -32.64 20.45 11.82
N VAL A 155 -31.39 19.99 11.98
CA VAL A 155 -30.44 19.81 10.87
C VAL A 155 -30.49 18.37 10.38
N ASP A 156 -30.68 18.21 9.07
CA ASP A 156 -30.58 16.91 8.44
C ASP A 156 -29.09 16.58 8.17
N LEU A 157 -28.55 15.66 8.95
CA LEU A 157 -27.15 15.25 8.83
C LEU A 157 -26.81 14.63 7.48
N GLU A 158 -27.75 14.00 6.80
CA GLU A 158 -27.48 13.45 5.46
C GLU A 158 -27.25 14.57 4.43
N SER A 159 -27.88 15.74 4.61
CA SER A 159 -27.62 16.88 3.73
C SER A 159 -26.30 17.60 4.04
N LEU A 160 -25.84 17.50 5.29
CA LEU A 160 -24.63 18.17 5.79
C LEU A 160 -23.35 17.37 5.50
N LEU A 161 -23.41 16.04 5.70
CA LEU A 161 -22.26 15.15 5.65
C LEU A 161 -22.19 14.42 4.32
N ASP A 162 -21.08 14.53 3.61
CA ASP A 162 -20.83 13.75 2.40
C ASP A 162 -20.23 12.37 2.72
N THR A 163 -19.26 12.34 3.63
CA THR A 163 -18.44 11.15 3.89
C THR A 163 -17.97 11.12 5.34
N LEU A 164 -17.82 9.91 5.86
CA LEU A 164 -17.16 9.62 7.12
C LEU A 164 -15.86 8.87 6.87
N TRP A 165 -14.74 9.41 7.32
CA TRP A 165 -13.49 8.68 7.40
C TRP A 165 -13.37 8.04 8.78
N ILE A 166 -13.33 6.73 8.83
CA ILE A 166 -13.18 5.93 10.03
C ILE A 166 -11.69 5.66 10.23
N ASP A 167 -11.05 6.45 11.07
CA ASP A 167 -9.61 6.35 11.31
C ASP A 167 -9.35 5.34 12.43
N LEU A 168 -8.73 4.25 12.10
CA LEU A 168 -8.46 3.11 12.97
C LEU A 168 -7.02 3.17 13.46
N HIS A 169 -6.83 3.17 14.76
CA HIS A 169 -5.53 3.13 15.42
C HIS A 169 -5.43 1.88 16.26
N TRP A 170 -4.39 1.09 16.06
CA TRP A 170 -4.16 -0.08 16.90
C TRP A 170 -2.68 -0.22 17.25
N VAL A 171 -2.40 -1.00 18.26
CA VAL A 171 -1.05 -1.32 18.68
C VAL A 171 -0.71 -2.75 18.33
N ASN A 172 0.40 -2.94 17.65
CA ASN A 172 1.07 -4.23 17.56
C ASN A 172 2.13 -4.30 18.65
N TYR A 173 2.00 -5.26 19.54
CA TYR A 173 3.01 -5.54 20.56
C TYR A 173 3.63 -6.91 20.31
N GLY A 174 4.95 -6.94 20.18
CA GLY A 174 5.68 -8.14 19.81
C GLY A 174 7.20 -7.94 19.86
N PRO A 175 7.98 -8.70 19.06
CA PRO A 175 9.45 -8.67 19.09
C PRO A 175 10.08 -7.30 18.85
N PHE A 176 9.38 -6.39 18.20
CA PHE A 176 9.82 -5.01 17.93
C PHE A 176 9.26 -3.99 18.93
N GLY A 177 8.72 -4.46 20.06
CA GLY A 177 8.11 -3.61 21.09
C GLY A 177 6.69 -3.19 20.73
N ARG A 178 6.32 -1.97 21.11
CA ARG A 178 4.99 -1.41 20.96
C ARG A 178 4.94 -0.49 19.73
N LEU A 179 4.31 -0.95 18.67
CA LEU A 179 4.22 -0.23 17.40
C LEU A 179 2.80 0.25 17.15
N TRP A 180 2.62 1.56 17.03
CA TRP A 180 1.36 2.14 16.60
C TRP A 180 1.16 1.95 15.11
N ARG A 181 -0.08 1.61 14.74
CA ARG A 181 -0.51 1.42 13.36
C ARG A 181 -1.78 2.23 13.12
N ARG A 182 -1.97 2.69 11.91
CA ARG A 182 -3.11 3.50 11.51
C ARG A 182 -3.63 3.03 10.16
N HIS A 183 -4.94 2.97 10.01
CA HIS A 183 -5.61 2.68 8.74
C HIS A 183 -6.94 3.40 8.70
N GLY A 184 -7.31 3.95 7.54
CA GLY A 184 -8.57 4.62 7.37
C GLY A 184 -9.52 3.81 6.50
N ILE A 185 -10.80 3.86 6.79
CA ILE A 185 -11.87 3.31 5.97
C ILE A 185 -12.81 4.44 5.61
N LEU A 186 -13.01 4.65 4.32
CA LEU A 186 -13.94 5.63 3.82
C LEU A 186 -15.35 5.04 3.78
N MET A 187 -16.31 5.72 4.43
CA MET A 187 -17.73 5.38 4.40
C MET A 187 -18.52 6.52 3.75
N PRO A 188 -19.01 6.37 2.51
CA PRO A 188 -19.84 7.39 1.89
C PRO A 188 -21.19 7.46 2.60
N LEU A 189 -21.57 8.65 3.05
CA LEU A 189 -22.88 8.92 3.67
C LEU A 189 -23.89 9.43 2.64
N GLN A 190 -23.38 10.06 1.57
CA GLN A 190 -24.16 10.45 0.41
C GLN A 190 -23.62 9.79 -0.86
N LYS A 191 -24.54 9.39 -1.70
CA LYS A 191 -24.25 8.92 -3.05
C LYS A 191 -25.02 9.80 -4.03
N PRO A 192 -24.32 10.60 -4.87
CA PRO A 192 -24.98 11.45 -5.85
C PRO A 192 -25.86 10.59 -6.77
N GLU A 193 -26.95 11.18 -7.23
CA GLU A 193 -27.79 10.53 -8.23
C GLU A 193 -27.02 10.37 -9.55
N PRO A 194 -27.13 9.23 -10.23
CA PRO A 194 -26.55 9.04 -11.55
C PRO A 194 -27.06 10.11 -12.54
N VAL A 195 -26.19 10.54 -13.43
CA VAL A 195 -26.55 11.50 -14.47
C VAL A 195 -27.51 10.83 -15.44
N ALA A 196 -28.66 11.44 -15.70
CA ALA A 196 -29.58 10.97 -16.73
C ALA A 196 -29.01 11.25 -18.14
N ALA A 197 -29.23 10.36 -19.09
CA ALA A 197 -28.69 10.47 -20.43
C ALA A 197 -29.08 11.80 -21.12
N GLU A 198 -30.28 12.29 -20.85
CA GLU A 198 -30.81 13.51 -21.42
C GLU A 198 -30.12 14.79 -20.88
N SER A 199 -29.56 14.71 -19.68
CA SER A 199 -28.86 15.80 -19.01
C SER A 199 -27.34 15.66 -19.02
N ALA A 200 -26.82 14.65 -19.72
CA ALA A 200 -25.38 14.37 -19.79
C ALA A 200 -24.63 15.49 -20.54
N ALA A 201 -23.67 16.11 -19.83
CA ALA A 201 -22.88 17.22 -20.37
C ALA A 201 -21.65 16.70 -21.15
N TRP A 202 -21.90 16.16 -22.33
CA TRP A 202 -20.85 15.68 -23.22
C TRP A 202 -19.92 16.80 -23.65
N ARG A 203 -18.63 16.56 -23.63
CA ARG A 203 -17.59 17.49 -24.09
C ARG A 203 -17.00 16.99 -25.40
N GLN A 204 -16.84 17.91 -26.36
CA GLN A 204 -16.21 17.56 -27.64
C GLN A 204 -14.71 17.36 -27.42
N GLY A 205 -14.22 16.15 -27.70
CA GLY A 205 -12.80 15.81 -27.76
C GLY A 205 -12.29 15.71 -29.21
N ASP A 206 -11.04 15.30 -29.35
CA ASP A 206 -10.46 15.01 -30.68
C ASP A 206 -10.99 13.66 -31.18
N SER A 207 -11.82 13.71 -32.22
CA SER A 207 -12.44 12.55 -32.88
C SER A 207 -13.42 11.72 -32.01
N CYS A 208 -13.82 12.22 -30.84
CA CYS A 208 -14.79 11.57 -29.96
C CYS A 208 -15.47 12.60 -29.04
N GLN A 209 -16.50 12.14 -28.32
CA GLN A 209 -17.10 12.90 -27.22
C GLN A 209 -16.67 12.26 -25.89
N VAL A 210 -16.46 13.07 -24.87
CA VAL A 210 -16.04 12.63 -23.54
C VAL A 210 -17.04 13.13 -22.50
N LEU A 211 -17.49 12.24 -21.63
CA LEU A 211 -18.37 12.55 -20.52
C LEU A 211 -17.68 12.26 -19.19
N PRO A 212 -17.28 13.27 -18.41
CA PRO A 212 -16.87 13.07 -17.03
C PRO A 212 -18.07 12.66 -16.18
N VAL A 213 -17.99 11.51 -15.55
CA VAL A 213 -19.07 10.97 -14.72
C VAL A 213 -18.72 11.21 -13.25
N ARG A 214 -19.58 11.97 -12.56
CA ARG A 214 -19.40 12.25 -11.13
C ARG A 214 -19.82 11.06 -10.29
N THR A 215 -18.97 10.67 -9.34
CA THR A 215 -19.26 9.62 -8.34
C THR A 215 -19.27 10.22 -6.93
N HIS A 216 -19.64 9.43 -5.92
CA HIS A 216 -19.26 9.70 -4.54
C HIS A 216 -17.73 9.50 -4.36
N LEU A 217 -17.21 9.86 -3.22
CA LEU A 217 -15.82 9.60 -2.87
C LEU A 217 -15.63 8.09 -2.65
N LEU A 218 -14.81 7.47 -3.50
CA LEU A 218 -14.67 6.03 -3.58
C LEU A 218 -13.70 5.47 -2.52
N GLY A 219 -13.97 4.26 -2.07
CA GLY A 219 -13.15 3.61 -1.05
C GLY A 219 -13.24 2.08 -1.05
N VAL A 220 -12.57 1.47 -0.11
CA VAL A 220 -12.45 0.01 0.02
C VAL A 220 -13.79 -0.72 0.28
N LEU A 221 -14.82 0.01 0.66
CA LEU A 221 -16.18 -0.53 0.84
C LEU A 221 -16.98 -0.58 -0.46
N ASP A 222 -16.46 -0.01 -1.54
CA ASP A 222 -17.13 0.02 -2.84
C ASP A 222 -16.66 -1.16 -3.70
N ASP A 223 -17.62 -1.82 -4.30
CA ASP A 223 -17.34 -2.80 -5.37
C ASP A 223 -17.20 -2.07 -6.71
N PRO A 224 -16.06 -2.20 -7.39
CA PRO A 224 -15.80 -1.46 -8.62
C PRO A 224 -16.84 -1.72 -9.72
N GLN A 225 -17.36 -2.95 -9.84
CA GLN A 225 -18.39 -3.25 -10.85
C GLN A 225 -19.67 -2.50 -10.53
N GLN A 226 -20.14 -2.55 -9.28
CA GLN A 226 -21.36 -1.85 -8.86
C GLN A 226 -21.24 -0.33 -9.03
N VAL A 227 -20.07 0.23 -8.80
CA VAL A 227 -19.79 1.66 -9.02
C VAL A 227 -19.93 2.01 -10.50
N LEU A 228 -19.30 1.24 -11.39
CA LEU A 228 -19.38 1.47 -12.83
C LEU A 228 -20.80 1.29 -13.36
N GLU A 229 -21.51 0.25 -12.93
CA GLU A 229 -22.90 0.01 -13.29
C GLU A 229 -23.82 1.14 -12.80
N ARG A 230 -23.65 1.59 -11.55
CA ARG A 230 -24.48 2.64 -10.96
C ARG A 230 -24.35 3.97 -11.70
N TYR A 231 -23.12 4.42 -11.95
CA TYR A 231 -22.88 5.78 -12.42
C TYR A 231 -22.77 5.90 -13.94
N ALA A 232 -22.35 4.85 -14.62
CA ALA A 232 -22.16 4.87 -16.05
C ALA A 232 -23.11 3.94 -16.82
N GLY A 233 -23.63 2.88 -16.19
CA GLY A 233 -24.35 1.82 -16.88
C GLY A 233 -25.49 2.29 -17.77
N SER A 234 -26.30 3.27 -17.31
CA SER A 234 -27.41 3.85 -18.12
C SER A 234 -26.97 4.75 -19.26
N LEU A 235 -25.69 5.16 -19.29
CA LEU A 235 -25.11 6.08 -20.28
C LEU A 235 -24.39 5.33 -21.40
N LEU A 236 -23.99 4.08 -21.15
CA LEU A 236 -23.16 3.31 -22.06
C LEU A 236 -23.92 2.84 -23.30
N GLN A 237 -23.28 2.96 -24.45
CA GLN A 237 -23.75 2.49 -25.74
C GLN A 237 -22.69 1.58 -26.39
N ALA A 238 -23.12 0.76 -27.32
CA ALA A 238 -22.22 -0.10 -28.09
C ALA A 238 -21.16 0.74 -28.82
N GLY A 239 -19.88 0.42 -28.61
CA GLY A 239 -18.75 1.13 -29.16
C GLY A 239 -18.12 2.17 -28.21
N ASP A 240 -18.74 2.44 -27.07
CA ASP A 240 -18.15 3.31 -26.05
C ASP A 240 -16.96 2.64 -25.35
N VAL A 241 -16.08 3.49 -24.81
CA VAL A 241 -15.00 3.09 -23.90
C VAL A 241 -15.17 3.80 -22.57
N LEU A 242 -15.36 3.03 -21.51
CA LEU A 242 -15.40 3.54 -20.15
C LEU A 242 -14.00 3.54 -19.55
N THR A 243 -13.54 4.70 -19.09
CA THR A 243 -12.23 4.84 -18.45
C THR A 243 -12.37 5.06 -16.95
N ILE A 244 -11.48 4.45 -16.18
CA ILE A 244 -11.35 4.68 -14.74
C ILE A 244 -9.92 5.11 -14.42
N GLY A 245 -9.76 6.08 -13.53
CA GLY A 245 -8.45 6.49 -13.04
C GLY A 245 -7.77 5.38 -12.22
N GLU A 246 -6.43 5.37 -12.23
CA GLU A 246 -5.65 4.39 -11.47
C GLU A 246 -5.91 4.49 -9.97
N THR A 247 -5.90 5.71 -9.42
CA THR A 247 -6.10 5.96 -7.98
C THR A 247 -7.50 5.54 -7.50
N PRO A 248 -8.61 5.92 -8.15
CA PRO A 248 -9.94 5.41 -7.83
C PRO A 248 -10.03 3.89 -7.78
N LEU A 249 -9.44 3.21 -8.76
CA LEU A 249 -9.42 1.74 -8.77
C LEU A 249 -8.58 1.18 -7.63
N ALA A 250 -7.40 1.75 -7.38
CA ALA A 250 -6.50 1.31 -6.32
C ALA A 250 -7.14 1.45 -4.93
N VAL A 251 -7.82 2.56 -4.63
CA VAL A 251 -8.47 2.75 -3.32
C VAL A 251 -9.65 1.82 -3.11
N MET A 252 -10.45 1.53 -4.15
CA MET A 252 -11.49 0.50 -4.06
C MET A 252 -10.93 -0.91 -3.84
N GLN A 253 -9.73 -1.18 -4.35
CA GLN A 253 -9.00 -2.43 -4.09
C GLN A 253 -8.30 -2.45 -2.71
N GLY A 254 -8.42 -1.39 -1.90
CA GLY A 254 -7.73 -1.28 -0.61
C GLY A 254 -6.21 -1.13 -0.73
N ARG A 255 -5.71 -0.68 -1.87
CA ARG A 255 -4.27 -0.56 -2.15
C ARG A 255 -3.72 0.78 -1.66
N TYR A 256 -3.95 1.06 -0.40
CA TYR A 256 -3.39 2.23 0.28
C TYR A 256 -3.06 1.86 1.73
N HIS A 257 -2.13 2.58 2.33
CA HIS A 257 -1.78 2.41 3.73
C HIS A 257 -1.15 3.68 4.32
N HIS A 258 -1.34 3.85 5.62
CA HIS A 258 -0.74 4.99 6.32
C HIS A 258 0.77 4.78 6.48
N PRO A 259 1.63 5.81 6.34
CA PRO A 259 3.08 5.70 6.49
C PRO A 259 3.54 5.08 7.81
N SER A 260 2.75 5.22 8.90
CA SER A 260 3.06 4.58 10.18
C SER A 260 3.05 3.05 10.16
N THR A 261 2.48 2.44 9.11
CA THR A 261 2.50 0.98 8.90
C THR A 261 3.73 0.49 8.16
N VAL A 262 4.53 1.41 7.61
CA VAL A 262 5.74 1.12 6.86
C VAL A 262 6.96 1.18 7.80
N GLU A 263 7.82 0.17 7.74
CA GLU A 263 9.08 0.10 8.49
C GLU A 263 10.26 0.23 7.51
N PRO A 264 10.76 1.46 7.27
CA PRO A 264 11.81 1.66 6.29
C PRO A 264 13.10 0.94 6.67
N SER A 265 13.54 0.04 5.80
CA SER A 265 14.82 -0.67 5.91
C SER A 265 16.00 0.28 5.73
N MET A 266 17.21 -0.17 6.10
CA MET A 266 18.43 0.59 5.82
C MET A 266 18.58 0.89 4.31
N LEU A 267 18.23 -0.07 3.46
CA LEU A 267 18.26 0.11 2.01
C LEU A 267 17.33 1.24 1.56
N ALA A 268 16.08 1.26 2.03
CA ALA A 268 15.13 2.32 1.71
C ALA A 268 15.63 3.69 2.17
N ARG A 269 16.11 3.79 3.42
CA ARG A 269 16.64 5.04 4.01
C ARG A 269 17.85 5.62 3.28
N GLN A 270 18.68 4.76 2.68
CA GLN A 270 19.86 5.21 1.93
C GLN A 270 19.51 5.55 0.48
N LEU A 271 18.76 4.68 -0.20
CA LEU A 271 18.48 4.87 -1.62
C LEU A 271 17.44 5.96 -1.89
N CYS A 272 16.48 6.24 -1.00
CA CYS A 272 15.50 7.32 -1.21
C CYS A 272 16.15 8.68 -1.48
N ARG A 273 17.34 8.92 -0.91
CA ARG A 273 18.09 10.19 -1.04
C ARG A 273 18.59 10.49 -2.46
N VAL A 274 18.67 9.47 -3.34
CA VAL A 274 19.16 9.67 -4.71
C VAL A 274 18.06 9.99 -5.72
N PHE A 275 16.81 9.88 -5.31
CA PHE A 275 15.66 10.24 -6.13
C PHE A 275 15.41 11.75 -6.10
N HIS A 276 14.77 12.23 -7.16
CA HIS A 276 14.38 13.65 -7.21
C HIS A 276 13.31 13.93 -6.13
N PRO A 277 13.36 15.07 -5.42
CA PRO A 277 12.45 15.37 -4.31
C PRO A 277 10.95 15.32 -4.65
N THR A 278 10.59 15.52 -5.92
CA THR A 278 9.20 15.38 -6.39
C THR A 278 8.76 13.96 -6.69
N SER A 279 9.65 12.98 -6.53
CA SER A 279 9.30 11.57 -6.71
C SER A 279 8.81 10.97 -5.40
N SER A 280 7.73 10.24 -5.43
CA SER A 280 7.22 9.47 -4.27
C SER A 280 8.27 8.50 -3.69
N LEU A 281 9.23 8.07 -4.52
CA LEU A 281 10.34 7.22 -4.07
C LEU A 281 11.47 7.99 -3.38
N ALA A 282 11.40 9.31 -3.30
CA ALA A 282 12.34 10.15 -2.53
C ALA A 282 12.08 10.07 -1.03
N THR A 283 10.98 9.46 -0.59
CA THR A 283 10.70 9.18 0.81
C THR A 283 11.11 7.76 1.17
N ALA A 284 11.52 7.56 2.41
CA ALA A 284 11.90 6.23 2.88
C ALA A 284 10.69 5.26 2.91
N CYS A 285 9.49 5.78 3.20
CA CYS A 285 8.27 4.99 3.21
C CYS A 285 7.82 4.61 1.80
N GLY A 286 7.82 5.54 0.85
CA GLY A 286 7.48 5.25 -0.56
C GLY A 286 8.43 4.23 -1.19
N LEU A 287 9.75 4.38 -0.96
CA LEU A 287 10.72 3.41 -1.47
C LEU A 287 10.62 2.05 -0.75
N GLN A 288 10.33 2.03 0.57
CA GLN A 288 10.10 0.77 1.28
C GLN A 288 8.87 0.04 0.74
N THR A 289 7.79 0.77 0.47
CA THR A 289 6.59 0.20 -0.15
C THR A 289 6.91 -0.49 -1.47
N LEU A 290 7.76 0.12 -2.31
CA LEU A 290 8.24 -0.54 -3.53
C LEU A 290 9.07 -1.79 -3.22
N ILE A 291 9.99 -1.71 -2.22
CA ILE A 291 10.80 -2.86 -1.80
C ILE A 291 9.92 -4.03 -1.32
N ASP A 292 8.86 -3.74 -0.59
CA ASP A 292 7.92 -4.75 -0.08
C ASP A 292 7.17 -5.47 -1.21
N ILE A 293 6.90 -4.78 -2.32
CA ILE A 293 6.22 -5.34 -3.50
C ILE A 293 7.18 -6.17 -4.37
N VAL A 294 8.33 -5.59 -4.75
CA VAL A 294 9.20 -6.20 -5.78
C VAL A 294 10.43 -6.89 -5.22
N GLY A 295 10.69 -6.75 -3.94
CA GLY A 295 11.84 -7.30 -3.23
C GLY A 295 13.10 -6.41 -3.25
N PRO A 296 13.93 -6.48 -2.19
CA PRO A 296 15.10 -5.61 -2.03
C PRO A 296 16.16 -5.85 -3.09
N ALA A 297 16.37 -7.10 -3.53
CA ALA A 297 17.36 -7.43 -4.55
C ALA A 297 17.02 -6.78 -5.90
N ARG A 298 15.75 -6.82 -6.31
CA ARG A 298 15.29 -6.20 -7.56
C ARG A 298 15.48 -4.69 -7.53
N VAL A 299 15.12 -4.03 -6.42
CA VAL A 299 15.30 -2.58 -6.26
C VAL A 299 16.77 -2.19 -6.33
N LEU A 300 17.66 -2.94 -5.65
CA LEU A 300 19.09 -2.67 -5.68
C LEU A 300 19.69 -2.88 -7.09
N CYS A 301 19.37 -3.98 -7.75
CA CYS A 301 19.81 -4.24 -9.14
C CYS A 301 19.26 -3.17 -10.10
N ALA A 302 17.99 -2.78 -9.97
CA ALA A 302 17.41 -1.73 -10.79
C ALA A 302 18.10 -0.37 -10.58
N TRP A 303 18.47 -0.06 -9.33
CA TRP A 303 19.20 1.15 -9.01
C TRP A 303 20.61 1.15 -9.62
N LEU A 304 21.37 0.08 -9.45
CA LEU A 304 22.72 -0.05 -10.03
C LEU A 304 22.69 0.03 -11.55
N ALA A 305 21.87 -0.79 -12.20
CA ALA A 305 21.76 -0.81 -13.65
C ALA A 305 21.15 0.49 -14.21
N GLY A 306 20.14 1.05 -13.54
CA GLY A 306 19.54 2.33 -13.91
C GLY A 306 20.52 3.50 -13.80
N SER A 307 21.41 3.48 -12.80
CA SER A 307 22.48 4.45 -12.65
C SER A 307 23.52 4.34 -13.78
N ALA A 308 23.94 3.10 -14.13
CA ALA A 308 24.83 2.84 -15.26
C ALA A 308 24.22 3.31 -16.60
N LEU A 309 22.94 3.02 -16.83
CA LEU A 309 22.20 3.51 -18.01
C LEU A 309 22.15 5.03 -18.08
N LYS A 310 21.99 5.69 -16.94
CA LYS A 310 21.98 7.17 -16.86
C LYS A 310 23.33 7.78 -17.25
N LEU A 311 24.44 7.12 -16.90
CA LEU A 311 25.79 7.57 -17.32
C LEU A 311 26.00 7.52 -18.83
N VAL A 312 25.33 6.59 -19.52
CA VAL A 312 25.35 6.51 -21.00
C VAL A 312 24.20 7.25 -21.67
N GLY A 313 23.52 8.16 -20.93
CA GLY A 313 22.47 9.05 -21.46
C GLY A 313 21.05 8.47 -21.49
N ILE A 314 20.84 7.21 -21.06
CA ILE A 314 19.52 6.57 -21.03
C ILE A 314 18.80 6.90 -19.72
N LYS A 315 17.77 7.76 -19.83
CA LYS A 315 16.94 8.17 -18.66
C LYS A 315 15.84 7.15 -18.34
N GLY A 316 15.45 7.08 -17.06
CA GLY A 316 14.32 6.24 -16.62
C GLY A 316 14.61 4.74 -16.50
N GLY A 317 15.89 4.33 -16.58
CA GLY A 317 16.31 2.93 -16.47
C GLY A 317 15.87 2.26 -15.16
N PHE A 318 15.96 2.97 -14.04
CA PHE A 318 15.48 2.47 -12.74
C PHE A 318 14.01 2.02 -12.82
N TYR A 319 13.12 2.89 -13.25
CA TYR A 319 11.67 2.63 -13.28
C TYR A 319 11.29 1.48 -14.21
N ARG A 320 12.04 1.29 -15.32
CA ARG A 320 11.83 0.15 -16.22
C ARG A 320 12.21 -1.18 -15.58
N LEU A 321 13.29 -1.20 -14.81
CA LEU A 321 13.85 -2.42 -14.21
C LEU A 321 13.15 -2.74 -12.86
N ALA A 322 12.81 -1.73 -12.07
CA ALA A 322 12.10 -1.90 -10.81
C ALA A 322 10.66 -2.39 -10.99
N GLY A 323 10.06 -2.11 -12.16
CA GLY A 323 8.69 -2.53 -12.48
C GLY A 323 7.69 -1.38 -12.45
N GLU A 324 6.47 -1.65 -12.90
CA GLU A 324 5.44 -0.60 -13.09
C GLU A 324 5.07 0.11 -11.79
N GLN A 325 4.95 -0.62 -10.68
CA GLN A 325 4.62 -0.05 -9.37
C GLN A 325 5.57 1.09 -8.95
N ALA A 326 6.82 1.08 -9.41
CA ALA A 326 7.77 2.17 -9.14
C ALA A 326 7.32 3.55 -9.66
N ARG A 327 6.37 3.60 -10.59
CA ARG A 327 5.81 4.83 -11.16
C ARG A 327 4.42 5.15 -10.67
N LEU A 328 3.74 4.17 -10.06
CA LEU A 328 2.34 4.23 -9.67
C LEU A 328 2.15 4.41 -8.16
N ILE A 329 3.25 4.37 -7.39
CA ILE A 329 3.17 4.69 -5.96
C ILE A 329 3.10 6.20 -5.80
N ASP A 330 1.97 6.66 -5.24
CA ASP A 330 1.80 8.02 -4.79
C ASP A 330 2.05 8.11 -3.29
N ASP A 331 2.87 9.08 -2.90
CA ASP A 331 3.16 9.36 -1.49
C ASP A 331 2.16 10.41 -0.93
N VAL A 332 2.21 10.60 0.37
CA VAL A 332 1.45 11.61 1.10
C VAL A 332 1.42 12.93 0.31
N THR A 333 0.25 13.54 0.21
CA THR A 333 -0.04 14.74 -0.60
C THR A 333 -0.30 14.54 -2.09
N GLY A 334 -0.09 13.34 -2.63
CA GLY A 334 -0.36 13.05 -4.04
C GLY A 334 -1.84 12.79 -4.38
N THR A 335 -2.70 12.68 -3.37
CA THR A 335 -4.10 12.24 -3.54
C THR A 335 -5.10 13.21 -2.89
N THR A 336 -6.37 13.05 -3.26
CA THR A 336 -7.49 13.81 -2.70
C THR A 336 -7.76 13.42 -1.24
N PRO A 337 -8.07 14.37 -0.34
CA PRO A 337 -8.53 14.05 1.00
C PRO A 337 -9.74 13.08 1.00
N PRO A 338 -9.76 12.10 1.93
CA PRO A 338 -8.87 11.90 3.08
C PRO A 338 -7.66 10.99 2.80
N TYR A 339 -7.40 10.62 1.55
CA TYR A 339 -6.26 9.77 1.19
C TYR A 339 -4.92 10.52 1.12
N ASP A 340 -4.93 11.85 1.23
CA ASP A 340 -3.76 12.75 1.26
C ASP A 340 -2.77 12.46 2.40
N GLN A 341 -3.18 11.64 3.39
CA GLN A 341 -2.32 11.17 4.49
C GLN A 341 -1.80 9.74 4.27
N THR A 342 -2.05 9.15 3.11
CA THR A 342 -1.72 7.75 2.83
C THR A 342 -0.79 7.62 1.63
N LEU A 343 -0.06 6.51 1.62
CA LEU A 343 0.62 6.01 0.43
C LEU A 343 -0.42 5.22 -0.38
N VAL A 344 -0.59 5.56 -1.64
CA VAL A 344 -1.46 4.83 -2.56
C VAL A 344 -0.61 4.10 -3.58
N LEU A 345 -0.88 2.81 -3.76
CA LEU A 345 -0.21 1.95 -4.71
C LEU A 345 -0.95 1.94 -6.05
N GLY A 346 -0.28 1.54 -7.10
CA GLY A 346 -0.98 1.25 -8.36
C GLY A 346 -1.98 0.10 -8.20
N PRO A 347 -3.03 0.07 -9.02
CA PRO A 347 -4.06 -0.97 -8.98
C PRO A 347 -3.46 -2.36 -9.22
N ASP A 348 -4.14 -3.37 -8.67
CA ASP A 348 -3.77 -4.77 -8.83
C ASP A 348 -4.46 -5.35 -10.07
N GLU A 349 -3.71 -6.15 -10.84
CA GLU A 349 -4.19 -6.84 -12.04
C GLU A 349 -5.09 -5.99 -12.96
N PRO A 350 -4.65 -4.78 -13.41
CA PRO A 350 -5.50 -3.87 -14.16
C PRO A 350 -6.01 -4.46 -15.48
N GLU A 351 -5.21 -5.29 -16.17
CA GLU A 351 -5.65 -5.97 -17.39
C GLU A 351 -6.78 -6.99 -17.12
N ALA A 352 -6.64 -7.78 -16.05
CA ALA A 352 -7.67 -8.74 -15.65
C ALA A 352 -8.95 -7.99 -15.24
N PHE A 353 -8.84 -6.86 -14.58
CA PHE A 353 -9.95 -5.98 -14.24
C PHE A 353 -10.65 -5.47 -15.51
N CYS A 354 -9.92 -4.88 -16.47
CA CYS A 354 -10.48 -4.36 -17.71
C CYS A 354 -11.26 -5.45 -18.47
N ASN A 355 -10.69 -6.65 -18.59
CA ASN A 355 -11.33 -7.74 -19.31
C ASN A 355 -12.60 -8.24 -18.61
N ARG A 356 -12.61 -8.33 -17.26
CA ARG A 356 -13.82 -8.71 -16.51
C ARG A 356 -14.92 -7.67 -16.67
N MET A 357 -14.59 -6.39 -16.53
CA MET A 357 -15.57 -5.30 -16.63
C MET A 357 -16.10 -5.16 -18.06
N ALA A 358 -15.26 -5.31 -19.07
CA ALA A 358 -15.70 -5.30 -20.47
C ALA A 358 -16.69 -6.44 -20.78
N SER A 359 -16.45 -7.62 -20.21
CA SER A 359 -17.39 -8.74 -20.34
C SER A 359 -18.72 -8.50 -19.61
N ALA A 360 -18.69 -7.81 -18.45
CA ALA A 360 -19.87 -7.51 -17.66
C ALA A 360 -20.72 -6.37 -18.27
N LEU A 361 -20.08 -5.31 -18.77
CA LEU A 361 -20.75 -4.09 -19.23
C LEU A 361 -20.97 -4.06 -20.77
N GLY A 362 -20.32 -4.93 -21.53
CA GLY A 362 -20.47 -5.00 -22.98
C GLY A 362 -19.80 -3.87 -23.77
N VAL A 363 -18.90 -3.12 -23.14
CA VAL A 363 -18.17 -1.97 -23.73
C VAL A 363 -16.67 -2.08 -23.48
N GLY A 364 -15.86 -1.27 -24.18
CA GLY A 364 -14.43 -1.16 -23.90
C GLY A 364 -14.16 -0.60 -22.51
N ILE A 365 -13.17 -1.13 -21.81
CA ILE A 365 -12.76 -0.63 -20.48
C ILE A 365 -11.27 -0.33 -20.49
N ALA A 366 -10.87 0.81 -19.92
CA ALA A 366 -9.46 1.14 -19.75
C ALA A 366 -9.17 1.75 -18.36
N VAL A 367 -8.02 1.40 -17.79
CA VAL A 367 -7.45 2.04 -16.61
C VAL A 367 -6.40 3.04 -17.04
N VAL A 368 -6.52 4.28 -16.57
CA VAL A 368 -5.71 5.39 -17.08
C VAL A 368 -5.09 6.20 -15.93
N ASP A 369 -3.89 6.72 -16.17
CA ASP A 369 -3.24 7.75 -15.37
C ASP A 369 -3.24 9.05 -16.20
N VAL A 370 -3.95 10.05 -15.71
CA VAL A 370 -4.11 11.36 -16.38
C VAL A 370 -3.73 12.46 -15.41
N ASN A 371 -2.91 13.41 -15.86
CA ASN A 371 -2.53 14.54 -15.03
C ASN A 371 -2.75 15.88 -15.75
N ASP A 372 -2.77 16.96 -14.97
CA ASP A 372 -2.97 18.34 -15.47
C ASP A 372 -1.88 18.85 -16.42
N LEU A 373 -0.74 18.17 -16.50
CA LEU A 373 0.34 18.49 -17.41
C LEU A 373 0.10 17.91 -18.82
N GLY A 374 -1.08 17.34 -19.07
CA GLY A 374 -1.46 16.75 -20.36
C GLY A 374 -0.78 15.40 -20.64
N ARG A 375 -0.28 14.74 -19.61
CA ARG A 375 0.24 13.38 -19.72
C ARG A 375 -0.89 12.40 -19.48
N VAL A 376 -1.07 11.49 -20.43
CA VAL A 376 -2.00 10.37 -20.35
C VAL A 376 -1.22 9.09 -20.55
N LYS A 377 -1.39 8.15 -19.61
CA LYS A 377 -0.88 6.79 -19.71
C LYS A 377 -2.06 5.83 -19.60
N VAL A 378 -2.24 4.96 -20.56
CA VAL A 378 -3.12 3.81 -20.44
C VAL A 378 -2.33 2.71 -19.73
N LEU A 379 -2.78 2.32 -18.53
CA LEU A 379 -2.14 1.27 -17.74
C LEU A 379 -2.57 -0.10 -18.26
N ALA A 380 -3.85 -0.23 -18.56
CA ALA A 380 -4.45 -1.42 -19.14
C ALA A 380 -5.70 -1.05 -19.91
N ALA A 381 -6.02 -1.86 -20.91
CA ALA A 381 -7.25 -1.74 -21.68
C ALA A 381 -7.78 -3.12 -22.08
N SER A 382 -9.09 -3.25 -22.17
CA SER A 382 -9.71 -4.45 -22.74
C SER A 382 -9.48 -4.53 -24.26
N ARG A 383 -9.66 -5.71 -24.82
CA ARG A 383 -9.46 -5.91 -26.26
C ARG A 383 -10.36 -4.99 -27.08
N GLY A 384 -9.80 -4.38 -28.12
CA GLY A 384 -10.51 -3.50 -29.05
C GLY A 384 -10.55 -2.03 -28.66
N CYS A 385 -9.99 -1.63 -27.52
CA CYS A 385 -9.79 -0.22 -27.19
C CYS A 385 -8.66 0.39 -28.02
N ASP A 386 -8.90 1.57 -28.60
CA ASP A 386 -7.88 2.37 -29.28
C ASP A 386 -7.14 3.25 -28.25
N GLU A 387 -5.96 2.81 -27.82
CA GLU A 387 -5.16 3.52 -26.82
C GLU A 387 -4.71 4.90 -27.30
N GLU A 388 -4.44 5.08 -28.60
CA GLU A 388 -4.05 6.38 -29.15
C GLU A 388 -5.21 7.37 -29.12
N LEU A 389 -6.43 6.92 -29.41
CA LEU A 389 -7.64 7.72 -29.27
C LEU A 389 -7.84 8.12 -27.80
N LEU A 390 -7.71 7.18 -26.86
CA LEU A 390 -7.83 7.47 -25.43
C LEU A 390 -6.80 8.49 -24.96
N GLN A 391 -5.55 8.37 -25.39
CA GLN A 391 -4.51 9.33 -25.03
C GLN A 391 -4.84 10.75 -25.57
N ARG A 392 -5.36 10.90 -26.77
CA ARG A 392 -5.77 12.19 -27.34
C ARG A 392 -7.01 12.75 -26.62
N ALA A 393 -8.04 11.91 -26.41
CA ALA A 393 -9.30 12.31 -25.79
C ALA A 393 -9.14 12.77 -24.33
N LEU A 394 -8.27 12.11 -23.57
CA LEU A 394 -8.07 12.38 -22.14
C LEU A 394 -6.98 13.42 -21.86
N ARG A 395 -6.23 13.85 -22.87
CA ARG A 395 -5.16 14.84 -22.71
C ARG A 395 -5.58 16.15 -22.03
N PRO A 396 -6.80 16.70 -22.28
CA PRO A 396 -7.28 17.89 -21.60
C PRO A 396 -7.68 17.67 -20.13
N ASN A 397 -7.48 16.47 -19.59
CA ASN A 397 -7.92 16.05 -18.24
C ASN A 397 -9.42 16.41 -18.00
N PRO A 398 -10.36 15.83 -18.76
CA PRO A 398 -11.77 16.23 -18.73
C PRO A 398 -12.44 15.96 -17.38
N ALA A 399 -11.96 15.00 -16.60
CA ALA A 399 -12.48 14.68 -15.27
C ALA A 399 -11.91 15.59 -14.18
N GLY A 400 -10.76 16.25 -14.43
CA GLY A 400 -10.05 17.01 -13.42
C GLY A 400 -9.30 16.12 -12.43
N ASN A 401 -8.80 16.74 -11.35
CA ASN A 401 -8.07 16.06 -10.26
C ASN A 401 -8.96 15.91 -9.02
N ALA A 402 -10.23 15.64 -9.21
CA ALA A 402 -11.19 15.53 -8.09
C ALA A 402 -11.23 14.12 -7.52
#